data_2869ec10963c62b6911c91035931105f
#
_entry.id   2869ec10963c62b6911c91035931105f
#
_cell.length_a   1.000
_cell.length_b   1.000
_cell.length_c   1.000
_cell.angle_alpha   90.00
_cell.angle_beta   90.00
_cell.angle_gamma   90.00
#
_symmetry.space_group_name_H-M   'P 1'
#
loop_
_entity.id
_entity.type
_entity.pdbx_description
1 polymer ?
#
loop_
_entity_poly.entity_id
_entity_poly.type
_entity_poly.pdbx_seq_one_letter_code
_entity_poly.pdbx_strand_id
1 'polypeptide(L)'
;ILPLKQLNKKKIAALSIGDGVGNEFQKMLGEYDSIACFSIGRRSTATQVQQVYNKLQKYDVIICGVHTIRIPESLALRQLAAKKELVYTFFTLPYACKEYKKSIEKAKAVVLAYEGTPLAQEYAAQVIFGGIAAKGKLPVSIPGLYYAGTGIFTEKTRLGYHQPEEVGANPDRLDVIESI
;
A
#
# COMPACT_ATOMS: atom_id res chain seq x y z
N ILE A 1 0.62 10.95 -8.79
CA ILE A 1 0.06 10.99 -7.43
C ILE A 1 -1.19 10.09 -7.41
N LEU A 2 -1.77 9.82 -6.24
CA LEU A 2 -2.96 8.98 -6.10
C LEU A 2 -4.23 9.67 -6.60
N PRO A 3 -5.20 8.91 -7.10
CA PRO A 3 -5.13 7.47 -7.41
C PRO A 3 -4.19 7.17 -8.58
N LEU A 4 -3.63 5.95 -8.61
CA LEU A 4 -2.75 5.52 -9.69
C LEU A 4 -3.50 5.50 -11.02
N LYS A 5 -2.88 6.09 -12.04
CA LYS A 5 -3.45 6.20 -13.40
C LYS A 5 -2.63 5.39 -14.40
N GLN A 6 -3.23 5.09 -15.57
CA GLN A 6 -2.59 4.42 -16.70
C GLN A 6 -1.99 3.05 -16.32
N LEU A 7 -2.75 2.22 -15.59
CA LEU A 7 -2.29 0.92 -15.09
C LEU A 7 -1.78 0.04 -16.23
N ASN A 8 -2.48 0.02 -17.36
CA ASN A 8 -2.11 -0.75 -18.55
C ASN A 8 -0.75 -0.38 -19.19
N LYS A 9 -0.12 0.71 -18.74
CA LYS A 9 1.18 1.17 -19.25
C LYS A 9 2.32 0.97 -18.24
N LYS A 10 2.03 0.46 -17.05
CA LYS A 10 3.00 0.34 -15.95
C LYS A 10 3.02 -1.07 -15.39
N LYS A 11 4.21 -1.59 -15.16
CA LYS A 11 4.38 -2.82 -14.39
C LYS A 11 4.39 -2.48 -12.91
N ILE A 12 3.44 -3.03 -12.15
CA ILE A 12 3.25 -2.73 -10.73
C ILE A 12 3.67 -3.94 -9.91
N ALA A 13 4.36 -3.69 -8.81
CA ALA A 13 4.67 -4.68 -7.79
C ALA A 13 4.23 -4.21 -6.41
N ALA A 14 3.86 -5.14 -5.55
CA ALA A 14 3.59 -4.90 -4.14
C ALA A 14 4.68 -5.54 -3.27
N LEU A 15 5.28 -4.74 -2.39
CA LEU A 15 6.25 -5.20 -1.40
C LEU A 15 5.65 -5.09 0.00
N SER A 16 5.49 -6.22 0.68
CA SER A 16 5.14 -6.26 2.10
C SER A 16 6.41 -6.25 2.96
N ILE A 17 6.50 -5.33 3.91
CA ILE A 17 7.61 -5.21 4.87
C ILE A 17 7.08 -5.56 6.26
N GLY A 18 7.51 -6.71 6.78
CA GLY A 18 7.14 -7.18 8.10
C GLY A 18 5.93 -8.12 8.17
N ASP A 19 5.32 -8.40 7.02
CA ASP A 19 4.23 -9.36 6.85
C ASP A 19 4.52 -10.30 5.66
N GLY A 20 3.73 -11.37 5.53
CA GLY A 20 3.88 -12.37 4.47
C GLY A 20 3.44 -11.90 3.09
N VAL A 21 3.75 -12.72 2.09
CA VAL A 21 3.18 -12.58 0.74
C VAL A 21 1.72 -13.03 0.78
N GLY A 22 0.84 -12.34 0.06
CA GLY A 22 -0.58 -12.67 -0.05
C GLY A 22 -1.40 -12.22 1.16
N ASN A 23 -0.94 -11.19 1.89
CA ASN A 23 -1.75 -10.54 2.91
C ASN A 23 -2.94 -9.78 2.27
N GLU A 24 -3.90 -9.34 3.09
CA GLU A 24 -5.13 -8.72 2.61
C GLU A 24 -4.88 -7.47 1.75
N PHE A 25 -3.84 -6.70 2.08
CA PHE A 25 -3.45 -5.58 1.25
C PHE A 25 -3.05 -5.99 -0.17
N GLN A 26 -2.21 -7.03 -0.28
CA GLN A 26 -1.75 -7.52 -1.59
C GLN A 26 -2.87 -8.20 -2.38
N LYS A 27 -3.77 -8.93 -1.71
CA LYS A 27 -4.96 -9.50 -2.34
C LYS A 27 -5.84 -8.41 -2.95
N MET A 28 -6.21 -7.40 -2.15
CA MET A 28 -7.05 -6.31 -2.61
C MET A 28 -6.39 -5.46 -3.71
N LEU A 29 -5.07 -5.26 -3.69
CA LEU A 29 -4.36 -4.63 -4.81
C LEU A 29 -4.53 -5.46 -6.09
N GLY A 30 -4.54 -6.79 -5.98
CA GLY A 30 -4.71 -7.74 -7.08
C GLY A 30 -6.08 -7.68 -7.76
N GLU A 31 -7.12 -7.21 -7.05
CA GLU A 31 -8.45 -6.99 -7.62
C GLU A 31 -8.50 -5.84 -8.64
N TYR A 32 -7.52 -4.93 -8.59
CA TYR A 32 -7.46 -3.77 -9.50
C TYR A 32 -6.53 -3.97 -10.69
N ASP A 33 -5.48 -4.78 -10.53
CA ASP A 33 -4.50 -5.01 -11.60
C ASP A 33 -3.67 -6.28 -11.32
N SER A 34 -3.05 -6.83 -12.34
CA SER A 34 -2.09 -7.94 -12.20
C SER A 34 -0.83 -7.47 -11.49
N ILE A 35 -0.71 -7.77 -10.20
CA ILE A 35 0.37 -7.27 -9.34
C ILE A 35 1.26 -8.40 -8.86
N ALA A 36 2.56 -8.25 -9.08
CA ALA A 36 3.54 -9.18 -8.54
C ALA A 36 3.81 -8.88 -7.07
N CYS A 37 3.59 -9.86 -6.20
CA CYS A 37 3.71 -9.73 -4.76
C CYS A 37 5.06 -10.25 -4.24
N PHE A 38 5.67 -9.46 -3.36
CA PHE A 38 6.93 -9.76 -2.67
C PHE A 38 6.79 -9.46 -1.18
N SER A 39 7.64 -10.08 -0.36
CA SER A 39 7.72 -9.74 1.06
C SER A 39 9.15 -9.76 1.59
N ILE A 40 9.37 -8.96 2.62
CA ILE A 40 10.57 -8.94 3.45
C ILE A 40 10.11 -9.08 4.90
N GLY A 41 10.40 -10.23 5.50
CA GLY A 41 10.07 -10.53 6.88
C GLY A 41 11.24 -10.22 7.83
N ARG A 42 10.96 -10.26 9.13
CA ARG A 42 11.98 -10.06 10.18
C ARG A 42 13.09 -11.11 10.18
N ARG A 43 12.83 -12.28 9.62
CA ARG A 43 13.79 -13.40 9.51
C ARG A 43 14.44 -13.47 8.12
N SER A 44 14.15 -12.54 7.24
CA SER A 44 14.77 -12.52 5.91
C SER A 44 16.26 -12.24 6.03
N THR A 45 17.06 -13.08 5.41
CA THR A 45 18.52 -12.88 5.34
C THR A 45 18.87 -11.71 4.42
N ALA A 46 20.05 -11.14 4.55
CA ALA A 46 20.51 -10.07 3.67
C ALA A 46 20.47 -10.48 2.18
N THR A 47 20.80 -11.74 1.89
CA THR A 47 20.73 -12.30 0.53
C THR A 47 19.30 -12.33 0.01
N GLN A 48 18.34 -12.81 0.79
CA GLN A 48 16.92 -12.83 0.42
C GLN A 48 16.39 -11.41 0.18
N VAL A 49 16.72 -10.47 1.07
CA VAL A 49 16.37 -9.06 0.91
C VAL A 49 16.92 -8.50 -0.39
N GLN A 50 18.19 -8.75 -0.70
CA GLN A 50 18.82 -8.29 -1.95
C GLN A 50 18.16 -8.91 -3.18
N GLN A 51 17.81 -10.20 -3.14
CA GLN A 51 17.10 -10.88 -4.23
C GLN A 51 15.73 -10.24 -4.51
N VAL A 52 14.98 -9.87 -3.46
CA VAL A 52 13.70 -9.17 -3.60
C VAL A 52 13.92 -7.82 -4.29
N TYR A 53 14.88 -7.02 -3.83
CA TYR A 53 15.17 -5.73 -4.46
C TYR A 53 15.62 -5.85 -5.91
N ASN A 54 16.41 -6.86 -6.25
CA ASN A 54 16.81 -7.12 -7.63
C ASN A 54 15.61 -7.44 -8.53
N LYS A 55 14.65 -8.23 -8.03
CA LYS A 55 13.40 -8.52 -8.73
C LYS A 55 12.55 -7.27 -8.93
N LEU A 56 12.49 -6.39 -7.95
CA LEU A 56 11.72 -5.15 -7.99
C LEU A 56 12.23 -4.15 -9.05
N GLN A 57 13.48 -4.25 -9.49
CA GLN A 57 14.03 -3.39 -10.55
C GLN A 57 13.26 -3.48 -11.88
N LYS A 58 12.51 -4.56 -12.11
CA LYS A 58 11.75 -4.80 -13.36
C LYS A 58 10.42 -4.03 -13.42
N TYR A 59 10.00 -3.41 -12.30
CA TYR A 59 8.71 -2.74 -12.17
C TYR A 59 8.88 -1.23 -12.20
N ASP A 60 7.84 -0.54 -12.64
CA ASP A 60 7.80 0.92 -12.75
C ASP A 60 7.27 1.56 -11.46
N VAL A 61 6.25 0.92 -10.88
CA VAL A 61 5.60 1.33 -9.62
C VAL A 61 5.79 0.24 -8.58
N ILE A 62 6.16 0.63 -7.37
CA ILE A 62 6.29 -0.27 -6.23
C ILE A 62 5.42 0.25 -5.09
N ILE A 63 4.43 -0.54 -4.71
CA ILE A 63 3.53 -0.26 -3.59
C ILE A 63 4.09 -0.96 -2.36
N CYS A 64 4.58 -0.21 -1.39
CA CYS A 64 5.20 -0.73 -0.17
C CYS A 64 4.22 -0.70 0.99
N GLY A 65 3.75 -1.86 1.46
CA GLY A 65 3.00 -2.02 2.72
C GLY A 65 3.97 -2.22 3.89
N VAL A 66 3.99 -1.30 4.84
CA VAL A 66 4.84 -1.38 6.04
C VAL A 66 4.00 -1.81 7.23
N HIS A 67 4.20 -3.06 7.69
CA HIS A 67 3.43 -3.68 8.78
C HIS A 67 4.19 -3.72 10.12
N THR A 68 5.44 -3.26 10.13
CA THR A 68 6.25 -3.23 11.36
C THR A 68 7.29 -2.12 11.35
N ILE A 69 7.56 -1.54 12.52
CA ILE A 69 8.67 -0.59 12.74
C ILE A 69 10.02 -1.28 12.95
N ARG A 70 10.02 -2.62 13.07
CA ARG A 70 11.22 -3.40 13.43
C ARG A 70 12.13 -3.74 12.26
N ILE A 71 11.72 -3.40 11.05
CA ILE A 71 12.54 -3.53 9.84
C ILE A 71 12.81 -2.12 9.34
N PRO A 72 14.01 -1.58 9.56
CA PRO A 72 14.36 -0.22 9.16
C PRO A 72 14.53 -0.11 7.64
N GLU A 73 14.50 1.11 7.15
CA GLU A 73 14.79 1.43 5.77
C GLU A 73 16.18 0.95 5.34
N SER A 74 16.24 0.15 4.29
CA SER A 74 17.51 -0.29 3.71
C SER A 74 18.04 0.70 2.66
N LEU A 75 19.37 0.62 2.39
CA LEU A 75 19.98 1.37 1.30
C LEU A 75 19.34 1.03 -0.07
N ALA A 76 19.03 -0.25 -0.30
CA ALA A 76 18.41 -0.70 -1.53
C ALA A 76 17.01 -0.09 -1.74
N LEU A 77 16.23 0.07 -0.66
CA LEU A 77 14.93 0.74 -0.72
C LEU A 77 15.06 2.23 -1.08
N ARG A 78 16.07 2.92 -0.55
CA ARG A 78 16.39 4.31 -0.94
C ARG A 78 16.79 4.43 -2.40
N GLN A 79 17.54 3.48 -2.90
CA GLN A 79 17.93 3.43 -4.32
C GLN A 79 16.73 3.16 -5.23
N LEU A 80 15.80 2.29 -4.81
CA LEU A 80 14.53 2.09 -5.52
C LEU A 80 13.70 3.38 -5.55
N ALA A 81 13.55 4.05 -4.41
CA ALA A 81 12.82 5.31 -4.32
C ALA A 81 13.37 6.42 -5.23
N ALA A 82 14.67 6.39 -5.49
CA ALA A 82 15.32 7.34 -6.40
C ALA A 82 15.08 7.06 -7.88
N LYS A 83 14.71 5.82 -8.24
CA LYS A 83 14.62 5.36 -9.64
C LYS A 83 13.21 4.94 -10.07
N LYS A 84 12.33 4.65 -9.11
CA LYS A 84 11.01 4.08 -9.33
C LYS A 84 9.93 4.95 -8.68
N GLU A 85 8.69 4.79 -9.13
CA GLU A 85 7.55 5.40 -8.44
C GLU A 85 7.20 4.55 -7.21
N LEU A 86 7.55 5.03 -6.00
CA LEU A 86 7.17 4.37 -4.76
C LEU A 86 5.91 5.00 -4.17
N VAL A 87 5.00 4.13 -3.73
CA VAL A 87 3.84 4.47 -2.89
C VAL A 87 3.99 3.73 -1.59
N TYR A 88 4.07 4.44 -0.47
CA TYR A 88 4.08 3.84 0.85
C TYR A 88 2.69 3.75 1.44
N THR A 89 2.41 2.65 2.12
CA THR A 89 1.25 2.46 2.99
C THR A 89 1.73 1.96 4.34
N PHE A 90 1.45 2.71 5.40
CA PHE A 90 1.85 2.35 6.76
C PHE A 90 0.65 1.81 7.53
N PHE A 91 0.73 0.54 7.90
CA PHE A 91 -0.20 -0.19 8.77
C PHE A 91 0.26 -0.17 10.23
N THR A 92 0.87 0.91 10.62
CA THR A 92 1.47 1.14 11.94
C THR A 92 1.20 2.57 12.37
N LEU A 93 1.62 2.93 13.58
CA LEU A 93 1.57 4.31 14.04
C LEU A 93 2.29 5.25 13.06
N PRO A 94 1.80 6.48 12.86
CA PRO A 94 2.33 7.42 11.86
C PRO A 94 3.81 7.77 12.08
N TYR A 95 4.30 7.66 13.32
CA TYR A 95 5.71 7.91 13.65
C TYR A 95 6.69 6.93 12.99
N ALA A 96 6.21 5.76 12.53
CA ALA A 96 7.01 4.81 11.76
C ALA A 96 7.59 5.40 10.47
N CYS A 97 6.96 6.43 9.93
CA CYS A 97 7.46 7.15 8.75
C CYS A 97 8.89 7.70 8.95
N LYS A 98 9.29 8.01 10.18
CA LYS A 98 10.65 8.51 10.47
C LYS A 98 11.72 7.52 10.08
N GLU A 99 11.46 6.23 10.27
CA GLU A 99 12.40 5.14 9.94
C GLU A 99 12.61 4.98 8.42
N TYR A 100 11.73 5.58 7.61
CA TYR A 100 11.75 5.53 6.15
C TYR A 100 11.94 6.92 5.51
N LYS A 101 12.38 7.91 6.28
CA LYS A 101 12.43 9.31 5.87
C LYS A 101 13.10 9.51 4.51
N LYS A 102 14.29 8.92 4.30
CA LYS A 102 15.10 9.15 3.10
C LYS A 102 14.45 8.64 1.81
N SER A 103 13.66 7.57 1.88
CA SER A 103 12.91 7.07 0.74
C SER A 103 11.54 7.73 0.60
N ILE A 104 10.90 8.09 1.72
CA ILE A 104 9.63 8.84 1.73
C ILE A 104 9.77 10.19 1.03
N GLU A 105 10.87 10.91 1.25
CA GLU A 105 11.15 12.21 0.60
C GLU A 105 11.16 12.11 -0.93
N LYS A 106 11.38 10.91 -1.48
CA LYS A 106 11.38 10.63 -2.93
C LYS A 106 10.14 9.88 -3.39
N ALA A 107 9.30 9.44 -2.46
CA ALA A 107 8.09 8.69 -2.78
C ALA A 107 7.05 9.58 -3.48
N LYS A 108 6.24 8.96 -4.32
CA LYS A 108 5.13 9.63 -5.02
C LYS A 108 3.95 9.91 -4.11
N ALA A 109 3.71 9.01 -3.14
CA ALA A 109 2.64 9.17 -2.15
C ALA A 109 2.93 8.36 -0.89
N VAL A 110 2.31 8.80 0.21
CA VAL A 110 2.28 8.08 1.48
C VAL A 110 0.83 7.98 1.94
N VAL A 111 0.38 6.78 2.24
CA VAL A 111 -0.92 6.46 2.82
C VAL A 111 -0.69 6.02 4.28
N LEU A 112 -1.45 6.58 5.20
CA LEU A 112 -1.40 6.20 6.61
C LEU A 112 -2.71 5.50 6.96
N ALA A 113 -2.64 4.19 7.14
CA ALA A 113 -3.78 3.36 7.51
C ALA A 113 -3.90 3.17 9.04
N TYR A 114 -2.85 3.53 9.79
CA TYR A 114 -2.75 3.51 11.26
C TYR A 114 -2.74 2.12 11.90
N GLU A 115 -3.38 1.14 11.30
CA GLU A 115 -3.50 -0.22 11.82
C GLU A 115 -3.41 -1.26 10.71
N GLY A 116 -3.13 -2.52 11.08
CA GLY A 116 -2.96 -3.63 10.14
C GLY A 116 -4.15 -4.61 10.12
N THR A 117 -5.35 -4.16 10.49
CA THR A 117 -6.56 -5.00 10.38
C THR A 117 -6.84 -5.34 8.91
N PRO A 118 -7.49 -6.47 8.60
CA PRO A 118 -7.88 -6.82 7.24
C PRO A 118 -8.60 -5.68 6.53
N LEU A 119 -9.59 -5.08 7.18
CA LEU A 119 -10.40 -3.99 6.63
C LEU A 119 -9.54 -2.74 6.32
N ALA A 120 -8.61 -2.36 7.21
CA ALA A 120 -7.70 -1.23 6.95
C ALA A 120 -6.77 -1.51 5.77
N GLN A 121 -6.33 -2.74 5.58
CA GLN A 121 -5.51 -3.18 4.46
C GLN A 121 -6.28 -3.08 3.14
N GLU A 122 -7.51 -3.57 3.10
CA GLU A 122 -8.40 -3.50 1.94
C GLU A 122 -8.72 -2.05 1.55
N TYR A 123 -9.08 -1.21 2.52
CA TYR A 123 -9.39 0.20 2.26
C TYR A 123 -8.17 0.99 1.77
N ALA A 124 -7.00 0.73 2.33
CA ALA A 124 -5.78 1.38 1.88
C ALA A 124 -5.44 1.03 0.41
N ALA A 125 -5.62 -0.22 0.00
CA ALA A 125 -5.47 -0.64 -1.39
C ALA A 125 -6.47 0.07 -2.31
N GLN A 126 -7.72 0.17 -1.90
CA GLN A 126 -8.77 0.86 -2.65
C GLN A 126 -8.48 2.36 -2.81
N VAL A 127 -7.93 3.02 -1.78
CA VAL A 127 -7.48 4.42 -1.87
C VAL A 127 -6.39 4.60 -2.93
N ILE A 128 -5.43 3.68 -2.99
CA ILE A 128 -4.33 3.74 -3.98
C ILE A 128 -4.87 3.68 -5.41
N PHE A 129 -5.88 2.86 -5.66
CA PHE A 129 -6.46 2.71 -6.99
C PHE A 129 -7.68 3.60 -7.25
N GLY A 130 -8.19 4.29 -6.24
CA GLY A 130 -9.32 5.21 -6.37
C GLY A 130 -10.69 4.53 -6.30
N GLY A 131 -10.78 3.35 -5.72
CA GLY A 131 -12.05 2.71 -5.36
C GLY A 131 -12.73 3.42 -4.18
N ILE A 132 -11.93 4.03 -3.30
CA ILE A 132 -12.38 4.86 -2.19
C ILE A 132 -11.64 6.20 -2.23
N ALA A 133 -12.33 7.29 -1.90
CA ALA A 133 -11.75 8.61 -1.77
C ALA A 133 -11.07 8.78 -0.39
N ALA A 134 -9.84 9.29 -0.36
CA ALA A 134 -9.19 9.70 0.88
C ALA A 134 -9.57 11.14 1.22
N LYS A 135 -10.07 11.35 2.43
CA LYS A 135 -10.46 12.68 2.98
C LYS A 135 -9.81 12.97 4.33
N GLY A 136 -9.00 12.05 4.83
CA GLY A 136 -8.35 12.14 6.13
C GLY A 136 -7.27 13.22 6.18
N LYS A 137 -7.09 13.79 7.36
CA LYS A 137 -5.98 14.67 7.71
C LYS A 137 -5.18 14.05 8.84
N LEU A 138 -3.87 14.27 8.82
CA LEU A 138 -2.95 13.77 9.84
C LEU A 138 -3.30 14.40 11.20
N PRO A 139 -3.67 13.62 12.23
CA PRO A 139 -4.07 14.17 13.53
C PRO A 139 -2.88 14.64 14.37
N VAL A 140 -1.65 14.21 14.03
CA VAL A 140 -0.43 14.50 14.77
C VAL A 140 0.67 14.96 13.83
N SER A 141 1.62 15.74 14.33
CA SER A 141 2.84 16.07 13.55
C SER A 141 3.84 14.92 13.62
N ILE A 142 4.48 14.63 12.49
CA ILE A 142 5.63 13.73 12.39
C ILE A 142 6.87 14.62 12.21
N PRO A 143 7.65 14.88 13.26
CA PRO A 143 8.75 15.85 13.21
C PRO A 143 9.72 15.57 12.06
N GLY A 144 9.98 16.58 11.25
CA GLY A 144 10.90 16.52 10.11
C GLY A 144 10.31 15.87 8.85
N LEU A 145 8.99 15.55 8.81
CA LEU A 145 8.28 15.04 7.64
C LEU A 145 6.96 15.79 7.40
N TYR A 146 6.00 15.71 8.30
CA TYR A 146 4.65 16.23 8.09
C TYR A 146 4.11 16.93 9.34
N TYR A 147 3.32 17.98 9.16
CA TYR A 147 2.61 18.66 10.25
C TYR A 147 1.19 18.10 10.43
N ALA A 148 0.67 18.20 11.65
CA ALA A 148 -0.75 17.94 11.92
C ALA A 148 -1.62 18.77 10.97
N GLY A 149 -2.75 18.20 10.52
CA GLY A 149 -3.62 18.81 9.52
C GLY A 149 -3.20 18.57 8.06
N THR A 150 -1.98 18.06 7.80
CA THR A 150 -1.56 17.67 6.46
C THR A 150 -2.43 16.54 5.94
N GLY A 151 -2.84 16.61 4.68
CA GLY A 151 -3.59 15.57 3.99
C GLY A 151 -3.96 16.02 2.59
N ILE A 152 -3.97 15.08 1.65
CA ILE A 152 -4.36 15.31 0.27
C ILE A 152 -5.69 14.60 0.06
N PHE A 153 -6.71 15.34 -0.38
CA PHE A 153 -7.98 14.75 -0.78
C PHE A 153 -7.84 14.08 -2.14
N THR A 154 -8.37 12.88 -2.24
CA THR A 154 -8.49 12.16 -3.51
C THR A 154 -9.95 11.93 -3.84
N GLU A 155 -10.23 11.69 -5.12
CA GLU A 155 -11.57 11.37 -5.60
C GLU A 155 -11.70 9.88 -5.87
N LYS A 156 -12.93 9.37 -5.75
CA LYS A 156 -13.26 8.03 -6.24
C LYS A 156 -13.26 8.07 -7.77
N THR A 157 -12.44 7.22 -8.39
CA THR A 157 -12.26 7.18 -9.85
C THR A 157 -12.51 5.80 -10.44
N ARG A 158 -12.71 4.79 -9.60
CA ARG A 158 -13.01 3.40 -9.97
C ARG A 158 -14.09 2.83 -9.07
N LEU A 159 -14.60 1.66 -9.43
CA LEU A 159 -15.49 0.90 -8.55
C LEU A 159 -14.72 0.51 -7.27
N GLY A 160 -15.41 0.57 -6.16
CA GLY A 160 -14.91 0.11 -4.87
C GLY A 160 -15.45 -1.28 -4.58
N TYR A 161 -14.71 -2.02 -3.76
CA TYR A 161 -15.14 -3.28 -3.19
C TYR A 161 -15.75 -3.01 -1.81
N HIS A 162 -16.94 -3.53 -1.57
CA HIS A 162 -17.70 -3.31 -0.35
C HIS A 162 -18.24 -4.63 0.16
N GLN A 163 -18.39 -4.76 1.46
CA GLN A 163 -19.19 -5.86 2.01
C GLN A 163 -20.65 -5.68 1.57
N PRO A 164 -21.38 -6.77 1.30
CA PRO A 164 -22.77 -6.69 0.83
C PRO A 164 -23.64 -5.79 1.71
N GLU A 165 -23.49 -5.89 3.02
CA GLU A 165 -24.25 -5.13 4.00
C GLU A 165 -23.99 -3.61 3.92
N GLU A 166 -22.77 -3.19 3.58
CA GLU A 166 -22.41 -1.77 3.45
C GLU A 166 -23.15 -1.08 2.29
N VAL A 167 -23.56 -1.86 1.30
CA VAL A 167 -24.31 -1.38 0.12
C VAL A 167 -25.79 -1.78 0.16
N GLY A 168 -26.27 -2.31 1.32
CA GLY A 168 -27.66 -2.71 1.51
C GLY A 168 -28.04 -4.01 0.80
N ALA A 169 -27.07 -4.80 0.35
CA ALA A 169 -27.31 -6.11 -0.21
C ALA A 169 -27.42 -7.16 0.91
N ASN A 170 -28.29 -8.16 0.72
CA ASN A 170 -28.38 -9.29 1.63
C ASN A 170 -27.40 -10.38 1.17
N PRO A 171 -26.37 -10.76 1.98
CA PRO A 171 -25.39 -11.76 1.60
C PRO A 171 -26.03 -13.12 1.26
N ASP A 172 -27.07 -13.55 2.01
CA ASP A 172 -27.77 -14.82 1.77
C ASP A 172 -28.43 -14.91 0.39
N ARG A 173 -28.66 -13.78 -0.28
CA ARG A 173 -29.21 -13.71 -1.64
C ARG A 173 -28.14 -13.70 -2.73
N LEU A 174 -26.88 -13.51 -2.39
CA LEU A 174 -25.80 -13.48 -3.37
C LEU A 174 -25.40 -14.90 -3.80
N ASP A 175 -25.58 -15.90 -2.94
CA ASP A 175 -25.33 -17.32 -3.26
C ASP A 175 -26.14 -17.83 -4.45
N VAL A 176 -27.27 -17.16 -4.76
CA VAL A 176 -28.11 -17.50 -5.93
C VAL A 176 -27.40 -17.12 -7.24
N ILE A 177 -26.48 -16.17 -7.22
CA ILE A 177 -25.77 -15.69 -8.43
C ILE A 177 -24.69 -16.70 -8.85
N GLU A 178 -24.10 -17.44 -7.92
CA GLU A 178 -23.10 -18.48 -8.21
C GLU A 178 -23.72 -19.75 -8.84
N SER A 179 -25.05 -19.87 -8.83
CA SER A 179 -25.78 -21.03 -9.35
C SER A 179 -26.31 -20.84 -10.76
N ILE A 180 -26.01 -19.74 -11.45
CA ILE A 180 -26.39 -19.42 -12.83
C ILE A 180 -25.20 -19.66 -13.76
#